data_23e94c083fce5e45bf770d5b1a176936
#
_entry.id   23e94c083fce5e45bf770d5b1a176936
#
_cell.length_a   1.000
_cell.length_b   1.000
_cell.length_c   1.000
_cell.angle_alpha   90.00
_cell.angle_beta   90.00
_cell.angle_gamma   90.00
#
_symmetry.space_group_name_H-M   'P 1'
#
loop_
_entity.id
_entity.type
_entity.pdbx_description
1 polymer ?
#
loop_
_entity_poly.entity_id
_entity_poly.type
_entity_poly.pdbx_seq_one_letter_code
_entity_poly.pdbx_strand_id
1 'polypeptide(L)'
;LDQMTSEIIQSLQQGNQGMQEIGQPQTINVNGIRGRSVDLSSTSPIQGPNGQRQSERDWLVTLPRNDGSVVFFVFIAPQNDFDNLRPTYESMLRSVRLE
;
A
#
# COMPACT_ATOMS: atom_id res chain seq x y z
N LEU A 1 6.75 0.21 14.85
CA LEU A 1 6.30 0.42 13.46
C LEU A 1 6.08 -0.89 12.71
N ASP A 2 6.97 -1.86 12.84
CA ASP A 2 6.82 -3.13 12.14
C ASP A 2 5.61 -3.91 12.60
N GLN A 3 5.34 -3.91 13.91
CA GLN A 3 4.14 -4.57 14.45
C GLN A 3 2.87 -3.90 13.93
N MET A 4 2.81 -2.58 13.95
CA MET A 4 1.65 -1.84 13.46
C MET A 4 1.46 -2.04 11.96
N THR A 5 2.54 -2.09 11.20
CA THR A 5 2.48 -2.38 9.76
C THR A 5 1.87 -3.76 9.53
N SER A 6 2.31 -4.77 10.30
CA SER A 6 1.75 -6.13 10.21
C SER A 6 0.28 -6.16 10.56
N GLU A 7 -0.15 -5.42 11.58
CA GLU A 7 -1.56 -5.36 11.97
C GLU A 7 -2.41 -4.71 10.88
N ILE A 8 -1.90 -3.67 10.22
CA ILE A 8 -2.59 -3.04 9.11
C ILE A 8 -2.74 -4.02 7.95
N ILE A 9 -1.68 -4.77 7.62
CA ILE A 9 -1.73 -5.78 6.56
C ILE A 9 -2.78 -6.83 6.88
N GLN A 10 -2.82 -7.32 8.12
CA GLN A 10 -3.83 -8.30 8.53
C GLN A 10 -5.25 -7.76 8.37
N SER A 11 -5.47 -6.51 8.75
CA SER A 11 -6.78 -5.87 8.58
C SER A 11 -7.17 -5.77 7.11
N LEU A 12 -6.22 -5.42 6.25
CA LEU A 12 -6.48 -5.35 4.81
C LEU A 12 -6.77 -6.72 4.23
N GLN A 13 -6.06 -7.75 4.69
CA GLN A 13 -6.30 -9.13 4.23
C GLN A 13 -7.67 -9.65 4.64
N GLN A 14 -8.15 -9.27 5.82
CA GLN A 14 -9.49 -9.66 6.28
C GLN A 14 -10.59 -9.05 5.42
N GLY A 15 -10.37 -7.82 4.94
CA GLY A 15 -11.33 -7.12 4.09
C GLY A 15 -11.20 -7.43 2.61
N ASN A 16 -10.12 -8.08 2.18
CA ASN A 16 -9.83 -8.31 0.76
C ASN A 16 -9.39 -9.75 0.56
N GLN A 17 -10.32 -10.56 0.07
CA GLN A 17 -10.09 -11.98 -0.11
C GLN A 17 -8.95 -12.22 -1.11
N GLY A 18 -8.01 -13.09 -0.73
CA GLY A 18 -6.89 -13.45 -1.59
C GLY A 18 -5.75 -12.45 -1.62
N MET A 19 -5.78 -11.42 -0.76
CA MET A 19 -4.68 -10.45 -0.71
C MET A 19 -3.43 -11.10 -0.14
N GLN A 20 -2.29 -10.91 -0.82
CA GLN A 20 -1.01 -11.48 -0.44
C GLN A 20 0.09 -10.43 -0.52
N GLU A 21 1.07 -10.54 0.38
CA GLU A 21 2.27 -9.73 0.30
C GLU A 21 3.15 -10.18 -0.86
N ILE A 22 3.76 -9.23 -1.56
CA ILE A 22 4.76 -9.47 -2.60
C ILE A 22 6.11 -9.07 -2.01
N GLY A 23 6.94 -10.05 -1.68
CA GLY A 23 8.23 -9.79 -1.03
C GLY A 23 8.05 -9.40 0.42
N GLN A 24 9.04 -8.70 0.96
CA GLN A 24 9.07 -8.30 2.37
C GLN A 24 8.94 -6.79 2.51
N PRO A 25 8.49 -6.29 3.68
CA PRO A 25 8.48 -4.86 3.93
C PRO A 25 9.85 -4.24 3.75
N GLN A 26 9.89 -3.08 3.10
CA GLN A 26 11.11 -2.32 2.84
C GLN A 26 11.07 -1.04 3.65
N THR A 27 12.26 -0.51 3.96
CA THR A 27 12.35 0.82 4.55
C THR A 27 12.13 1.87 3.47
N ILE A 28 11.33 2.89 3.79
CA ILE A 28 11.09 4.02 2.90
C ILE A 28 11.35 5.31 3.68
N ASN A 29 11.83 6.34 3.00
CA ASN A 29 12.00 7.67 3.58
C ASN A 29 11.06 8.63 2.87
N VAL A 30 10.17 9.26 3.63
CA VAL A 30 9.21 10.22 3.09
C VAL A 30 9.46 11.55 3.79
N ASN A 31 10.11 12.47 3.09
CA ASN A 31 10.41 13.80 3.62
C ASN A 31 11.15 13.76 4.96
N GLY A 32 12.12 12.84 5.08
CA GLY A 32 12.89 12.68 6.29
C GLY A 32 12.26 11.74 7.33
N ILE A 33 11.05 11.26 7.09
CA ILE A 33 10.36 10.34 7.99
C ILE A 33 10.63 8.90 7.52
N ARG A 34 11.19 8.09 8.40
CA ARG A 34 11.52 6.70 8.09
C ARG A 34 10.32 5.81 8.36
N GLY A 35 9.83 5.16 7.32
CA GLY A 35 8.67 4.29 7.42
C GLY A 35 8.91 2.94 6.76
N ARG A 36 7.79 2.25 6.46
CA ARG A 36 7.80 0.96 5.78
C ARG A 36 6.96 1.01 4.54
N SER A 37 7.37 0.27 3.52
CA SER A 37 6.61 0.13 2.28
C SER A 37 6.43 -1.36 1.99
N VAL A 38 5.22 -1.74 1.61
CA VAL A 38 4.87 -3.14 1.36
C VAL A 38 4.06 -3.20 0.07
N ASP A 39 4.46 -4.08 -0.84
CA ASP A 39 3.66 -4.36 -2.03
C ASP A 39 2.73 -5.53 -1.75
N LEU A 40 1.47 -5.39 -2.17
CA LEU A 40 0.45 -6.41 -2.00
C LEU A 40 -0.22 -6.67 -3.33
N SER A 41 -0.74 -7.89 -3.50
CA SER A 41 -1.57 -8.23 -4.64
C SER A 41 -2.92 -8.76 -4.15
N SER A 42 -3.97 -8.47 -4.88
CA SER A 42 -5.29 -8.99 -4.61
C SER A 42 -6.08 -9.12 -5.89
N THR A 43 -7.27 -9.71 -5.78
CA THR A 43 -8.20 -9.79 -6.90
C THR A 43 -9.22 -8.69 -6.75
N SER A 44 -9.36 -7.85 -7.78
CA SER A 44 -10.36 -6.78 -7.76
C SER A 44 -11.76 -7.36 -7.69
N PRO A 45 -12.67 -6.78 -6.90
CA PRO A 45 -14.07 -7.19 -6.89
C PRO A 45 -14.79 -6.85 -8.20
N ILE A 46 -14.19 -5.99 -9.03
CA ILE A 46 -14.81 -5.56 -10.29
C ILE A 46 -14.44 -6.56 -11.37
N GLN A 47 -15.46 -7.09 -12.07
CA GLN A 47 -15.24 -8.00 -13.19
C GLN A 47 -14.87 -7.24 -14.44
N GLY A 48 -13.89 -7.77 -15.18
CA GLY A 48 -13.50 -7.23 -16.47
C GLY A 48 -14.49 -7.59 -17.57
N PRO A 49 -14.22 -7.16 -18.84
CA PRO A 49 -15.16 -7.36 -19.95
C PRO A 49 -15.53 -8.80 -20.22
N ASN A 50 -14.70 -9.75 -19.88
CA ASN A 50 -14.95 -11.19 -20.11
C ASN A 50 -15.48 -11.90 -18.87
N GLY A 51 -15.96 -11.16 -17.87
CA GLY A 51 -16.42 -11.72 -16.63
C GLY A 51 -15.31 -12.19 -15.69
N GLN A 52 -14.06 -11.96 -16.06
CA GLN A 52 -12.91 -12.31 -15.22
C GLN A 52 -12.59 -11.17 -14.28
N ARG A 53 -12.19 -11.51 -13.04
CA ARG A 53 -11.73 -10.53 -12.08
C ARG A 53 -10.31 -10.14 -12.41
N GLN A 54 -10.02 -8.83 -12.37
CA GLN A 54 -8.68 -8.33 -12.66
C GLN A 54 -7.82 -8.40 -11.43
N SER A 55 -6.52 -8.65 -11.64
CA SER A 55 -5.53 -8.55 -10.58
C SER A 55 -5.28 -7.10 -10.23
N GLU A 56 -5.10 -6.84 -8.95
CA GLU A 56 -4.90 -5.52 -8.37
C GLU A 56 -3.58 -5.48 -7.63
N ARG A 57 -2.89 -4.35 -7.73
CA ARG A 57 -1.69 -4.08 -6.94
C ARG A 57 -2.02 -2.99 -5.93
N ASP A 58 -1.62 -3.25 -4.69
CA ASP A 58 -1.77 -2.29 -3.61
C ASP A 58 -0.38 -1.99 -3.06
N TRP A 59 -0.09 -0.71 -2.86
CA TRP A 59 1.17 -0.27 -2.27
C TRP A 59 0.85 0.39 -0.94
N LEU A 60 1.25 -0.26 0.15
CA LEU A 60 1.05 0.23 1.50
C LEU A 60 2.30 0.95 1.96
N VAL A 61 2.12 2.17 2.45
CA VAL A 61 3.19 2.94 3.09
C VAL A 61 2.72 3.32 4.49
N THR A 62 3.55 2.98 5.50
CA THR A 62 3.25 3.32 6.89
C THR A 62 4.31 4.28 7.41
N LEU A 63 3.87 5.33 8.09
CA LEU A 63 4.75 6.36 8.63
C LEU A 63 4.44 6.58 10.12
N PRO A 64 5.46 6.63 10.99
CA PRO A 64 5.23 6.92 12.41
C PRO A 64 4.99 8.41 12.61
N ARG A 65 4.13 8.74 13.56
CA ARG A 65 3.90 10.11 14.00
C ARG A 65 4.60 10.37 15.33
N ASN A 66 4.77 11.64 15.65
CA ASN A 66 5.46 12.04 16.88
C ASN A 66 4.72 11.62 18.15
N ASP A 67 3.41 11.41 18.07
CA ASP A 67 2.59 11.02 19.21
C ASP A 67 2.53 9.51 19.43
N GLY A 68 3.30 8.73 18.67
CA GLY A 68 3.31 7.28 18.75
C GLY A 68 2.28 6.58 17.87
N SER A 69 1.42 7.33 17.19
CA SER A 69 0.47 6.75 16.25
C SER A 69 1.13 6.52 14.89
N VAL A 70 0.43 5.84 13.99
CA VAL A 70 0.89 5.52 12.65
C VAL A 70 -0.13 6.01 11.64
N VAL A 71 0.36 6.68 10.61
CA VAL A 71 -0.44 7.03 9.43
C VAL A 71 -0.09 6.04 8.33
N PHE A 72 -1.07 5.61 7.56
CA PHE A 72 -0.78 4.76 6.43
C PHE A 72 -1.51 5.24 5.17
N PHE A 73 -0.91 4.92 4.04
CA PHE A 73 -1.45 5.21 2.71
C PHE A 73 -1.51 3.90 1.94
N VAL A 74 -2.60 3.67 1.22
CA VAL A 74 -2.73 2.53 0.33
C VAL A 74 -3.04 3.07 -1.06
N PHE A 75 -2.15 2.81 -2.00
CA PHE A 75 -2.34 3.18 -3.40
C PHE A 75 -2.76 1.93 -4.16
N ILE A 76 -3.93 1.99 -4.80
CA ILE A 76 -4.58 0.83 -5.40
C ILE A 76 -4.77 1.09 -6.88
N ALA A 77 -4.37 0.13 -7.71
CA ALA A 77 -4.56 0.20 -9.16
C ALA A 77 -4.60 -1.19 -9.76
N PRO A 78 -5.21 -1.35 -10.94
CA PRO A 78 -5.08 -2.59 -11.69
C PRO A 78 -3.61 -2.90 -11.91
N GLN A 79 -3.25 -4.19 -11.86
CA GLN A 79 -1.85 -4.60 -11.91
C GLN A 79 -1.13 -4.08 -13.15
N ASN A 80 -1.82 -4.04 -14.28
CA ASN A 80 -1.22 -3.60 -15.54
C ASN A 80 -0.92 -2.10 -15.57
N ASP A 81 -1.59 -1.31 -14.72
CA ASP A 81 -1.44 0.15 -14.70
C ASP A 81 -0.54 0.62 -13.55
N PHE A 82 -0.26 -0.25 -12.58
CA PHE A 82 0.38 0.15 -11.34
C PHE A 82 1.75 0.76 -11.56
N ASP A 83 2.59 0.13 -12.41
CA ASP A 83 3.95 0.62 -12.64
C ASP A 83 3.95 2.01 -13.29
N ASN A 84 2.96 2.28 -14.16
CA ASN A 84 2.82 3.59 -14.79
C ASN A 84 2.35 4.66 -13.80
N LEU A 85 1.62 4.26 -12.75
CA LEU A 85 1.08 5.17 -11.76
C LEU A 85 2.03 5.38 -10.56
N ARG A 86 3.02 4.51 -10.38
CA ARG A 86 3.93 4.60 -9.24
C ARG A 86 4.62 5.96 -9.13
N PRO A 87 5.13 6.58 -10.19
CA PRO A 87 5.72 7.92 -10.07
C PRO A 87 4.74 8.97 -9.55
N THR A 88 3.46 8.83 -9.91
CA THR A 88 2.39 9.71 -9.40
C THR A 88 2.21 9.50 -7.89
N TYR A 89 2.19 8.25 -7.45
CA TYR A 89 2.06 7.92 -6.02
C TYR A 89 3.26 8.43 -5.23
N GLU A 90 4.46 8.29 -5.76
CA GLU A 90 5.66 8.82 -5.13
C GLU A 90 5.61 10.34 -5.01
N SER A 91 5.10 11.02 -6.04
CA SER A 91 4.90 12.46 -6.02
C SER A 91 3.91 12.87 -4.94
N MET A 92 2.84 12.09 -4.77
CA MET A 92 1.86 12.35 -3.71
C MET A 92 2.50 12.19 -2.33
N LEU A 93 3.33 11.17 -2.14
CA LEU A 93 4.04 10.97 -0.87
C LEU A 93 4.99 12.14 -0.57
N ARG A 94 5.65 12.69 -1.58
CA ARG A 94 6.54 13.84 -1.38
C ARG A 94 5.81 15.08 -0.90
N SER A 95 4.50 15.15 -1.09
CA SER A 95 3.67 16.25 -0.60
C SER A 95 3.20 16.08 0.84
N VAL A 96 3.41 14.90 1.43
CA VAL A 96 2.94 14.59 2.78
C VAL A 96 3.73 15.37 3.82
N ARG A 97 3.01 15.98 4.76
CA ARG A 97 3.58 16.68 5.91
C ARG A 97 2.89 16.14 7.17
N LEU A 98 3.67 15.55 8.06
CA LEU A 98 3.17 15.07 9.35
C LEU A 98 3.63 16.02 10.45
N GLU A 99 2.66 16.43 11.28
CA GLU A 99 2.94 17.30 12.42
C GLU A 99 3.03 16.50 13.70
#